data_4e2f9688d068b801a300f263c397f738
#
_entry.id   4e2f9688d068b801a300f263c397f738
#
_cell.length_a   1.000
_cell.length_b   1.000
_cell.length_c   1.000
_cell.angle_alpha   90.00
_cell.angle_beta   90.00
_cell.angle_gamma   90.00
#
_symmetry.space_group_name_H-M   'P 1'
#
loop_
_entity.id
_entity.type
_entity.pdbx_description
1 polymer ?
#
loop_
_entity_poly.entity_id
_entity_poly.type
_entity_poly.pdbx_seq_one_letter_code
_entity_poly.pdbx_strand_id
1 'polypeptide(L)'
;MLEELCNEYDALSASETARKQESLDYYTLWIHQIKTPIAAMRLLLEQDGDRAVMRQELFKIEQYAMMALRFIKLESISSDIVLAPCRLDSAVKEQVRSHSIPFVYKGLSISVNVSGQSIMTDKKWLGFIIEQLISNAVKYTSKGGVTICGDAKSLSIEDTGIGI
;
A
#
# COMPACT_ATOMS: atom_id res chain seq x y z
N MET A 1 -25.28 16.43 -31.48
CA MET A 1 -25.77 15.27 -30.73
C MET A 1 -25.09 13.97 -31.14
N LEU A 2 -25.16 13.50 -32.43
CA LEU A 2 -24.42 12.27 -32.84
C LEU A 2 -22.91 12.46 -32.86
N GLU A 3 -22.41 13.60 -33.33
CA GLU A 3 -20.95 13.91 -33.32
C GLU A 3 -20.41 14.10 -31.91
N GLU A 4 -21.16 14.68 -30.99
CA GLU A 4 -20.81 14.81 -29.59
C GLU A 4 -20.69 13.44 -28.92
N LEU A 5 -21.64 12.53 -29.18
CA LEU A 5 -21.59 11.15 -28.68
C LEU A 5 -20.38 10.37 -29.23
N CYS A 6 -20.04 10.53 -30.51
CA CYS A 6 -18.83 9.95 -31.09
C CYS A 6 -17.57 10.48 -30.41
N ASN A 7 -17.47 11.79 -30.23
CA ASN A 7 -16.31 12.40 -29.57
C ASN A 7 -16.17 11.98 -28.12
N GLU A 8 -17.29 11.84 -27.36
CA GLU A 8 -17.26 11.31 -25.99
C GLU A 8 -16.83 9.84 -25.97
N TYR A 9 -17.33 9.02 -26.89
CA TYR A 9 -16.93 7.60 -27.00
C TYR A 9 -15.44 7.46 -27.33
N ASP A 10 -14.93 8.24 -28.28
CA ASP A 10 -13.53 8.23 -28.68
C ASP A 10 -12.61 8.71 -27.54
N ALA A 11 -13.03 9.73 -26.80
CA ALA A 11 -12.31 10.20 -25.61
C ALA A 11 -12.28 9.15 -24.50
N LEU A 12 -13.40 8.46 -24.24
CA LEU A 12 -13.48 7.38 -23.25
C LEU A 12 -12.59 6.20 -23.65
N SER A 13 -12.66 5.77 -24.91
CA SER A 13 -11.85 4.68 -25.46
C SER A 13 -10.36 4.99 -25.41
N ALA A 14 -9.97 6.23 -25.71
CA ALA A 14 -8.60 6.69 -25.62
C ALA A 14 -8.11 6.68 -24.15
N SER A 15 -8.94 7.13 -23.21
CA SER A 15 -8.60 7.12 -21.79
C SER A 15 -8.44 5.71 -21.22
N GLU A 16 -9.31 4.77 -21.59
CA GLU A 16 -9.18 3.36 -21.20
C GLU A 16 -7.93 2.71 -21.77
N THR A 17 -7.59 3.02 -23.03
CA THR A 17 -6.38 2.51 -23.68
C THR A 17 -5.12 3.05 -22.99
N ALA A 18 -5.10 4.34 -22.66
CA ALA A 18 -4.00 4.97 -21.94
C ALA A 18 -3.81 4.33 -20.54
N ARG A 19 -4.89 4.10 -19.79
CA ARG A 19 -4.82 3.43 -18.49
C ARG A 19 -4.29 2.00 -18.59
N LYS A 20 -4.74 1.22 -19.59
CA LYS A 20 -4.22 -0.13 -19.82
C LYS A 20 -2.73 -0.13 -20.15
N GLN A 21 -2.29 0.84 -20.97
CA GLN A 21 -0.88 0.97 -21.31
C GLN A 21 -0.03 1.34 -20.08
N GLU A 22 -0.50 2.28 -19.27
CA GLU A 22 0.16 2.66 -18.01
C GLU A 22 0.30 1.46 -17.08
N SER A 23 -0.75 0.65 -16.92
CA SER A 23 -0.70 -0.58 -16.10
C SER A 23 0.33 -1.58 -16.65
N LEU A 24 0.39 -1.78 -17.96
CA LEU A 24 1.37 -2.67 -18.60
C LEU A 24 2.81 -2.19 -18.39
N ASP A 25 3.04 -0.88 -18.47
CA ASP A 25 4.35 -0.27 -18.25
C ASP A 25 4.81 -0.49 -16.79
N TYR A 26 3.91 -0.34 -15.81
CA TYR A 26 4.18 -0.65 -14.40
C TYR A 26 4.48 -2.14 -14.20
N TYR A 27 3.70 -3.07 -14.78
CA TYR A 27 3.97 -4.50 -14.68
C TYR A 27 5.35 -4.86 -15.27
N THR A 28 5.68 -4.27 -16.41
CA THR A 28 6.97 -4.47 -17.06
C THR A 28 8.12 -4.00 -16.17
N LEU A 29 7.99 -2.82 -15.58
CA LEU A 29 8.97 -2.28 -14.64
C LEU A 29 9.18 -3.22 -13.43
N TRP A 30 8.11 -3.72 -12.83
CA TRP A 30 8.22 -4.63 -11.67
C TRP A 30 8.85 -5.96 -12.02
N ILE A 31 8.51 -6.53 -13.17
CA ILE A 31 9.13 -7.76 -13.64
C ILE A 31 10.65 -7.56 -13.78
N HIS A 32 11.08 -6.44 -14.31
CA HIS A 32 12.51 -6.09 -14.40
C HIS A 32 13.15 -5.91 -13.02
N GLN A 33 12.47 -5.21 -12.11
CA GLN A 33 12.97 -4.98 -10.74
C GLN A 33 13.09 -6.28 -9.92
N ILE A 34 12.20 -7.25 -10.15
CA ILE A 34 12.26 -8.57 -9.48
C ILE A 34 13.34 -9.47 -10.11
N LYS A 35 13.55 -9.41 -11.42
CA LYS A 35 14.56 -10.24 -12.11
C LYS A 35 15.96 -9.99 -11.61
N THR A 36 16.33 -8.75 -11.30
CA THR A 36 17.67 -8.36 -10.85
C THR A 36 18.08 -9.05 -9.53
N PRO A 37 17.33 -8.93 -8.42
CA PRO A 37 17.67 -9.62 -7.18
C PRO A 37 17.56 -11.14 -7.30
N ILE A 38 16.69 -11.68 -8.15
CA ILE A 38 16.66 -13.13 -8.42
C ILE A 38 17.96 -13.58 -9.09
N ALA A 39 18.48 -12.83 -10.06
CA ALA A 39 19.76 -13.15 -10.70
C ALA A 39 20.92 -13.05 -9.71
N ALA A 40 20.94 -12.03 -8.85
CA ALA A 40 21.90 -11.90 -7.78
C ALA A 40 21.84 -13.08 -6.78
N MET A 41 20.63 -13.50 -6.36
CA MET A 41 20.44 -14.67 -5.51
C MET A 41 20.99 -15.95 -6.13
N ARG A 42 20.77 -16.16 -7.44
CA ARG A 42 21.33 -17.34 -8.15
C ARG A 42 22.86 -17.37 -8.09
N LEU A 43 23.50 -16.25 -8.41
CA LEU A 43 24.96 -16.14 -8.36
C LEU A 43 25.52 -16.37 -6.94
N LEU A 44 24.85 -15.82 -5.93
CA LEU A 44 25.25 -16.01 -4.53
C LEU A 44 25.11 -17.47 -4.08
N LEU A 45 24.08 -18.18 -4.56
CA LEU A 45 23.90 -19.60 -4.27
C LEU A 45 24.96 -20.48 -4.95
N GLU A 46 25.40 -20.13 -6.18
CA GLU A 46 26.42 -20.85 -6.92
C GLU A 46 27.83 -20.66 -6.32
N GLN A 47 28.08 -19.57 -5.59
CA GLN A 47 29.37 -19.18 -5.05
C GLN A 47 29.49 -19.34 -3.53
N ASP A 48 28.56 -20.06 -2.87
CA ASP A 48 28.47 -20.12 -1.41
C ASP A 48 28.51 -18.71 -0.76
N GLY A 49 27.79 -17.77 -1.37
CA GLY A 49 27.79 -16.37 -1.02
C GLY A 49 27.24 -16.07 0.38
N ASP A 50 27.50 -14.85 0.87
CA ASP A 50 27.12 -14.41 2.21
C ASP A 50 25.59 -14.46 2.41
N ARG A 51 25.16 -15.17 3.45
CA ARG A 51 23.74 -15.27 3.85
C ARG A 51 23.10 -13.92 4.16
N ALA A 52 23.87 -12.93 4.64
CA ALA A 52 23.37 -11.60 4.90
C ALA A 52 22.98 -10.89 3.59
N VAL A 53 23.83 -11.03 2.56
CA VAL A 53 23.53 -10.48 1.21
C VAL A 53 22.34 -11.19 0.59
N MET A 54 22.24 -12.52 0.72
CA MET A 54 21.06 -13.28 0.25
C MET A 54 19.77 -12.79 0.89
N ARG A 55 19.76 -12.53 2.21
CA ARG A 55 18.60 -11.98 2.90
C ARG A 55 18.21 -10.59 2.40
N GLN A 56 19.18 -9.75 2.05
CA GLN A 56 18.91 -8.44 1.47
C GLN A 56 18.27 -8.54 0.10
N GLU A 57 18.77 -9.44 -0.75
CA GLU A 57 18.16 -9.66 -2.08
C GLU A 57 16.75 -10.26 -1.99
N LEU A 58 16.54 -11.21 -1.07
CA LEU A 58 15.21 -11.76 -0.80
C LEU A 58 14.24 -10.67 -0.33
N PHE A 59 14.67 -9.80 0.58
CA PHE A 59 13.88 -8.68 1.05
C PHE A 59 13.47 -7.73 -0.09
N LYS A 60 14.36 -7.44 -1.05
CA LYS A 60 14.01 -6.66 -2.24
C LYS A 60 12.91 -7.32 -3.07
N ILE A 61 13.00 -8.64 -3.29
CA ILE A 61 11.98 -9.41 -4.01
C ILE A 61 10.61 -9.28 -3.31
N GLU A 62 10.58 -9.46 -1.99
CA GLU A 62 9.36 -9.30 -1.17
C GLU A 62 8.78 -7.88 -1.30
N GLN A 63 9.60 -6.83 -1.26
CA GLN A 63 9.16 -5.45 -1.41
C GLN A 63 8.53 -5.19 -2.79
N TYR A 64 9.15 -5.69 -3.87
CA TYR A 64 8.60 -5.53 -5.22
C TYR A 64 7.31 -6.34 -5.42
N ALA A 65 7.23 -7.55 -4.87
CA ALA A 65 6.01 -8.35 -4.90
C ALA A 65 4.85 -7.65 -4.15
N MET A 66 5.12 -7.08 -2.97
CA MET A 66 4.14 -6.31 -2.21
C MET A 66 3.70 -5.04 -2.95
N MET A 67 4.63 -4.36 -3.63
CA MET A 67 4.32 -3.18 -4.45
C MET A 67 3.38 -3.55 -5.60
N ALA A 68 3.64 -4.65 -6.30
CA ALA A 68 2.80 -5.16 -7.38
C ALA A 68 1.37 -5.50 -6.87
N LEU A 69 1.26 -6.20 -5.75
CA LEU A 69 -0.03 -6.53 -5.14
C LEU A 69 -0.83 -5.28 -4.73
N ARG A 70 -0.14 -4.25 -4.23
CA ARG A 70 -0.77 -2.97 -3.88
C ARG A 70 -1.34 -2.26 -5.10
N PHE A 71 -0.63 -2.28 -6.21
CA PHE A 71 -1.10 -1.67 -7.46
C PHE A 71 -2.34 -2.41 -8.01
N ILE A 72 -2.32 -3.75 -8.03
CA ILE A 72 -3.49 -4.54 -8.43
C ILE A 72 -4.71 -4.23 -7.55
N LYS A 73 -4.50 -4.08 -6.25
CA LYS A 73 -5.57 -3.66 -5.33
C LYS A 73 -6.10 -2.26 -5.69
N LEU A 74 -5.24 -1.30 -6.01
CA LEU A 74 -5.65 0.04 -6.45
C LEU A 74 -6.50 -0.01 -7.72
N GLU A 75 -6.08 -0.76 -8.73
CA GLU A 75 -6.86 -0.94 -9.96
C GLU A 75 -8.23 -1.58 -9.69
N SER A 76 -8.29 -2.61 -8.86
CA SER A 76 -9.54 -3.29 -8.54
C SER A 76 -10.50 -2.45 -7.69
N ILE A 77 -9.98 -1.53 -6.87
CA ILE A 77 -10.77 -0.63 -6.02
C ILE A 77 -11.29 0.57 -6.82
N SER A 78 -10.54 1.04 -7.83
CA SER A 78 -10.90 2.23 -8.61
C SER A 78 -12.13 2.06 -9.49
N SER A 79 -12.56 0.82 -9.77
CA SER A 79 -13.69 0.56 -10.67
C SER A 79 -15.08 0.79 -10.06
N ASP A 80 -15.23 0.69 -8.72
CA ASP A 80 -16.53 0.83 -8.07
C ASP A 80 -16.38 1.43 -6.66
N ILE A 81 -16.30 2.77 -6.58
CA ILE A 81 -16.31 3.47 -5.28
C ILE A 81 -17.73 3.46 -4.71
N VAL A 82 -17.91 2.80 -3.57
CA VAL A 82 -19.19 2.75 -2.85
C VAL A 82 -19.11 3.61 -1.58
N LEU A 83 -19.68 4.80 -1.64
CA LEU A 83 -19.77 5.67 -0.47
C LEU A 83 -20.84 5.18 0.49
N ALA A 84 -20.46 4.87 1.72
CA ALA A 84 -21.34 4.44 2.80
C ALA A 84 -20.90 5.02 4.14
N PRO A 85 -21.80 5.12 5.14
CA PRO A 85 -21.40 5.49 6.49
C PRO A 85 -20.41 4.47 7.05
N CYS A 86 -19.20 4.92 7.38
CA CYS A 86 -18.14 4.08 7.94
C CYS A 86 -17.68 4.66 9.27
N ARG A 87 -17.64 3.82 10.31
CA ARG A 87 -17.09 4.21 11.62
C ARG A 87 -15.57 4.22 11.56
N LEU A 88 -15.00 5.41 11.77
CA LEU A 88 -13.56 5.63 11.68
C LEU A 88 -12.77 4.80 12.70
N ASP A 89 -13.25 4.76 13.96
CA ASP A 89 -12.61 3.98 15.02
C ASP A 89 -12.55 2.47 14.71
N SER A 90 -13.59 1.94 14.08
CA SER A 90 -13.66 0.53 13.69
C SER A 90 -12.70 0.22 12.55
N ALA A 91 -12.64 1.08 11.54
CA ALA A 91 -11.71 0.94 10.42
C ALA A 91 -10.24 0.96 10.87
N VAL A 92 -9.89 1.92 11.74
CA VAL A 92 -8.54 2.01 12.31
C VAL A 92 -8.18 0.78 13.13
N LYS A 93 -9.07 0.35 14.05
CA LYS A 93 -8.85 -0.85 14.88
C LYS A 93 -8.67 -2.13 14.06
N GLU A 94 -9.40 -2.27 12.96
CA GLU A 94 -9.28 -3.41 12.04
C GLU A 94 -7.87 -3.45 11.43
N GLN A 95 -7.35 -2.32 10.95
CA GLN A 95 -6.01 -2.25 10.35
C GLN A 95 -4.89 -2.39 11.39
N VAL A 96 -5.06 -1.84 12.58
CA VAL A 96 -4.09 -2.02 13.68
C VAL A 96 -3.98 -3.49 14.08
N ARG A 97 -5.10 -4.21 14.16
CA ARG A 97 -5.09 -5.66 14.47
C ARG A 97 -4.38 -6.47 13.40
N SER A 98 -4.59 -6.16 12.12
CA SER A 98 -3.92 -6.87 11.01
C SER A 98 -2.40 -6.69 11.02
N HIS A 99 -1.91 -5.56 11.59
CA HIS A 99 -0.50 -5.24 11.72
C HIS A 99 0.10 -5.54 13.10
N SER A 100 -0.61 -6.23 13.98
CA SER A 100 -0.14 -6.49 15.36
C SER A 100 1.20 -7.25 15.40
N ILE A 101 1.41 -8.22 14.53
CA ILE A 101 2.63 -9.04 14.49
C ILE A 101 3.89 -8.19 14.25
N PRO A 102 3.96 -7.31 13.21
CA PRO A 102 5.09 -6.41 13.01
C PRO A 102 5.38 -5.48 14.20
N PHE A 103 4.35 -4.95 14.87
CA PHE A 103 4.52 -4.14 16.07
C PHE A 103 5.17 -4.92 17.23
N VAL A 104 4.67 -6.12 17.51
CA VAL A 104 5.21 -6.99 18.54
C VAL A 104 6.65 -7.41 18.22
N TYR A 105 6.92 -7.79 16.98
CA TYR A 105 8.25 -8.23 16.55
C TYR A 105 9.31 -7.13 16.70
N LYS A 106 8.96 -5.87 16.41
CA LYS A 106 9.85 -4.71 16.55
C LYS A 106 9.84 -4.09 17.97
N GLY A 107 8.95 -4.55 18.86
CA GLY A 107 8.78 -3.96 20.20
C GLY A 107 8.27 -2.51 20.16
N LEU A 108 7.47 -2.15 19.15
CA LEU A 108 6.93 -0.80 19.00
C LEU A 108 5.64 -0.66 19.79
N SER A 109 5.48 0.49 20.46
CA SER A 109 4.20 0.85 21.09
C SER A 109 3.21 1.38 20.06
N ILE A 110 1.90 1.22 20.35
CA ILE A 110 0.85 1.80 19.53
C ILE A 110 -0.21 2.45 20.42
N SER A 111 -0.58 3.69 20.10
CA SER A 111 -1.65 4.44 20.75
C SER A 111 -2.72 4.82 19.73
N VAL A 112 -4.00 4.57 20.07
CA VAL A 112 -5.13 4.85 19.16
C VAL A 112 -6.15 5.71 19.87
N ASN A 113 -6.24 6.99 19.46
CA ASN A 113 -7.14 7.99 19.98
C ASN A 113 -8.05 8.49 18.84
N VAL A 114 -9.00 7.65 18.43
CA VAL A 114 -9.89 7.93 17.30
C VAL A 114 -11.33 7.98 17.78
N SER A 115 -12.03 9.07 17.47
CA SER A 115 -13.44 9.22 17.81
C SER A 115 -14.33 8.24 17.02
N GLY A 116 -15.39 7.74 17.67
CA GLY A 116 -16.31 6.77 17.07
C GLY A 116 -17.31 7.38 16.06
N GLN A 117 -16.94 8.48 15.41
CA GLN A 117 -17.80 9.15 14.43
C GLN A 117 -17.88 8.37 13.13
N SER A 118 -19.04 8.49 12.46
CA SER A 118 -19.25 7.96 11.11
C SER A 118 -18.92 9.02 10.08
N ILE A 119 -18.14 8.64 9.09
CA ILE A 119 -17.80 9.44 7.91
C ILE A 119 -18.36 8.77 6.66
N MET A 120 -18.78 9.57 5.67
CA MET A 120 -19.20 9.06 4.36
C MET A 120 -17.96 8.78 3.52
N THR A 121 -17.64 7.50 3.31
CA THR A 121 -16.45 7.08 2.57
C THR A 121 -16.62 5.65 2.05
N ASP A 122 -15.74 5.25 1.14
CA ASP A 122 -15.61 3.84 0.79
C ASP A 122 -14.73 3.12 1.84
N LYS A 123 -15.30 2.09 2.48
CA LYS A 123 -14.61 1.33 3.54
C LYS A 123 -13.33 0.65 3.04
N LYS A 124 -13.33 0.16 1.80
CA LYS A 124 -12.16 -0.52 1.21
C LYS A 124 -11.02 0.47 0.99
N TRP A 125 -11.33 1.63 0.40
CA TRP A 125 -10.37 2.70 0.17
C TRP A 125 -9.80 3.26 1.47
N LEU A 126 -10.66 3.54 2.45
CA LEU A 126 -10.23 3.99 3.76
C LEU A 126 -9.30 2.97 4.42
N GLY A 127 -9.69 1.69 4.41
CA GLY A 127 -8.88 0.59 4.94
C GLY A 127 -7.52 0.51 4.27
N PHE A 128 -7.47 0.62 2.94
CA PHE A 128 -6.22 0.62 2.17
C PHE A 128 -5.30 1.79 2.54
N ILE A 129 -5.83 3.01 2.65
CA ILE A 129 -5.04 4.19 3.03
C ILE A 129 -4.45 4.01 4.43
N ILE A 130 -5.27 3.60 5.41
CA ILE A 130 -4.81 3.37 6.78
C ILE A 130 -3.75 2.26 6.82
N GLU A 131 -3.97 1.16 6.10
CA GLU A 131 -3.00 0.05 5.95
C GLU A 131 -1.65 0.56 5.47
N GLN A 132 -1.62 1.39 4.42
CA GLN A 132 -0.40 1.94 3.86
C GLN A 132 0.35 2.83 4.86
N LEU A 133 -0.37 3.70 5.54
CA LEU A 133 0.23 4.60 6.52
C LEU A 133 0.80 3.84 7.72
N ILE A 134 0.07 2.85 8.27
CA ILE A 134 0.55 2.00 9.36
C ILE A 134 1.76 1.18 8.91
N SER A 135 1.72 0.58 7.71
CA SER A 135 2.84 -0.19 7.16
C SER A 135 4.10 0.66 7.01
N ASN A 136 3.96 1.90 6.52
CA ASN A 136 5.08 2.83 6.43
C ASN A 136 5.62 3.23 7.82
N ALA A 137 4.74 3.58 8.76
CA ALA A 137 5.11 3.90 10.13
C ALA A 137 5.91 2.76 10.78
N VAL A 138 5.43 1.51 10.68
CA VAL A 138 6.15 0.33 11.19
C VAL A 138 7.47 0.10 10.46
N LYS A 139 7.51 0.31 9.14
CA LYS A 139 8.72 0.09 8.33
C LYS A 139 9.84 1.04 8.75
N TYR A 140 9.54 2.31 8.92
CA TYR A 140 10.53 3.36 9.15
C TYR A 140 10.80 3.65 10.64
N THR A 141 10.04 3.05 11.54
CA THR A 141 10.27 3.12 12.99
C THR A 141 11.06 1.90 13.46
N SER A 142 12.22 2.14 14.06
CA SER A 142 13.07 1.09 14.67
C SER A 142 12.92 1.00 16.18
N LYS A 143 12.57 2.10 16.85
CA LYS A 143 12.34 2.18 18.31
C LYS A 143 11.28 3.24 18.60
N GLY A 144 10.52 3.04 19.69
CA GLY A 144 9.46 3.97 20.11
C GLY A 144 8.08 3.47 19.73
N GLY A 145 7.30 4.25 18.96
CA GLY A 145 5.93 3.83 18.66
C GLY A 145 5.23 4.65 17.59
N VAL A 146 3.97 4.31 17.39
CA VAL A 146 3.06 4.95 16.46
C VAL A 146 1.83 5.45 17.22
N THR A 147 1.42 6.69 16.96
CA THR A 147 0.22 7.30 17.52
C THR A 147 -0.76 7.62 16.40
N ILE A 148 -1.98 7.13 16.55
CA ILE A 148 -3.07 7.36 15.59
C ILE A 148 -4.13 8.22 16.29
N CYS A 149 -4.37 9.41 15.78
CA CYS A 149 -5.40 10.31 16.25
C CYS A 149 -6.38 10.64 15.13
N GLY A 150 -7.67 10.75 15.45
CA GLY A 150 -8.65 11.06 14.41
C GLY A 150 -9.99 11.55 14.95
N ASP A 151 -10.60 12.43 14.17
CA ASP A 151 -11.94 12.97 14.38
C ASP A 151 -12.74 12.96 13.05
N ALA A 152 -13.87 13.68 12.99
CA ALA A 152 -14.70 13.77 11.78
C ALA A 152 -14.02 14.48 10.60
N LYS A 153 -12.95 15.22 10.83
CA LYS A 153 -12.31 16.09 9.83
C LYS A 153 -10.92 15.58 9.42
N SER A 154 -10.24 14.89 10.33
CA SER A 154 -8.84 14.51 10.12
C SER A 154 -8.52 13.15 10.74
N LEU A 155 -7.58 12.45 10.12
CA LEU A 155 -6.90 11.28 10.65
C LEU A 155 -5.40 11.51 10.52
N SER A 156 -4.68 11.49 11.63
CA SER A 156 -3.22 11.59 11.67
C SER A 156 -2.62 10.28 12.15
N ILE A 157 -1.49 9.91 11.56
CA ILE A 157 -0.67 8.79 11.99
C ILE A 157 0.75 9.34 12.14
N GLU A 158 1.23 9.37 13.37
CA GLU A 158 2.54 9.89 13.74
C GLU A 158 3.41 8.74 14.21
N ASP A 159 4.64 8.69 13.74
CA ASP A 159 5.65 7.72 14.15
C ASP A 159 6.89 8.40 14.70
N THR A 160 7.66 7.67 15.49
CA THR A 160 8.94 8.14 16.06
C THR A 160 10.14 7.69 15.23
N GLY A 161 9.93 7.40 13.96
CA GLY A 161 10.95 6.92 13.03
C GLY A 161 11.90 8.01 12.55
N ILE A 162 12.60 7.69 11.47
CA ILE A 162 13.64 8.58 10.90
C ILE A 162 13.08 9.75 10.08
N GLY A 163 11.76 9.79 9.86
CA GLY A 163 11.11 10.72 8.93
C GLY A 163 11.29 10.33 7.46
N ILE A 164 10.68 11.10 6.57
CA ILE A 164 10.78 10.95 5.11
C ILE A 164 11.56 12.13 4.58
#